data_33ff0d9ef5d92d40f54f5e72fe0946a8
#
_entry.id   33ff0d9ef5d92d40f54f5e72fe0946a8
#
_cell.length_a   1.000
_cell.length_b   1.000
_cell.length_c   1.000
_cell.angle_alpha   90.00
_cell.angle_beta   90.00
_cell.angle_gamma   90.00
#
_symmetry.space_group_name_H-M   'P 1'
#
loop_
_entity.id
_entity.type
_entity.pdbx_description
1 polymer ?
#
loop_
_entity_poly.entity_id
_entity_poly.type
_entity_poly.pdbx_seq_one_letter_code
_entity_poly.pdbx_strand_id
1 'polypeptide(L)'
;MARRPARRPPQRPRPDDGAPPPALPDRDKIIEAFFALLAEQAFEDIGYADLAARAGVSLATLRREFGSKLPIVAAYVKAIDRKVLAGGDADMADEPPRERLFDVLMRRLEALAPDKAAIRSLMRSARRHPSLALAFNGLAVKSQRWMLTAANIDAAGPRGIVRAQGLALLFAGVLRTFVDDEDEGLARTMAALDRALSRGQRWSSLLEDLCRFAPGRCASRLCRGRRRDERDLDRDLGEEAIPF
;
A
#
# COMPACT_ATOMS: atom_id res chain seq x y z
N MET A 1 12.13 -59.30 48.61
CA MET A 1 11.10 -58.53 47.82
C MET A 1 11.80 -57.44 47.04
N ALA A 2 12.07 -57.65 45.75
CA ALA A 2 12.77 -56.67 44.87
C ALA A 2 11.76 -55.77 44.17
N ARG A 3 11.84 -54.44 44.37
CA ARG A 3 11.01 -53.42 43.70
C ARG A 3 11.41 -53.31 42.23
N ARG A 4 10.45 -53.57 41.31
CA ARG A 4 10.56 -53.38 39.88
C ARG A 4 10.71 -51.84 39.59
N PRO A 5 11.66 -51.39 38.75
CA PRO A 5 11.74 -49.98 38.36
C PRO A 5 10.55 -49.63 37.47
N ALA A 6 9.95 -48.44 37.77
CA ALA A 6 8.85 -47.89 37.00
C ALA A 6 9.29 -47.54 35.55
N ARG A 7 8.58 -48.06 34.57
CA ARG A 7 8.77 -47.69 33.13
C ARG A 7 8.44 -46.20 32.94
N ARG A 8 9.42 -45.42 32.46
CA ARG A 8 9.25 -44.05 31.98
C ARG A 8 8.21 -44.04 30.84
N PRO A 9 7.17 -43.16 30.87
CA PRO A 9 6.26 -43.02 29.75
C PRO A 9 7.01 -42.55 28.51
N PRO A 10 6.59 -42.98 27.29
CA PRO A 10 7.18 -42.54 26.04
C PRO A 10 7.03 -41.03 25.91
N GLN A 11 8.16 -40.32 25.75
CA GLN A 11 8.16 -38.90 25.42
C GLN A 11 7.52 -38.72 24.05
N ARG A 12 6.46 -37.92 23.96
CA ARG A 12 5.93 -37.47 22.69
C ARG A 12 7.02 -36.72 21.92
N PRO A 13 7.24 -36.98 20.63
CA PRO A 13 8.14 -36.19 19.79
C PRO A 13 7.77 -34.71 19.93
N ARG A 14 8.74 -33.85 20.16
CA ARG A 14 8.53 -32.40 20.04
C ARG A 14 8.17 -32.11 18.57
N PRO A 15 7.09 -31.40 18.29
CA PRO A 15 6.87 -30.89 16.95
C PRO A 15 7.87 -29.75 16.76
N ASP A 16 8.92 -29.97 16.01
CA ASP A 16 9.74 -28.93 15.35
C ASP A 16 11.23 -29.25 15.18
N ASP A 17 11.62 -30.51 15.04
CA ASP A 17 13.01 -30.81 14.64
C ASP A 17 13.03 -31.19 13.15
N GLY A 18 13.22 -30.19 12.25
CA GLY A 18 13.69 -30.42 10.89
C GLY A 18 12.65 -30.45 9.77
N ALA A 19 11.45 -29.97 9.95
CA ALA A 19 10.56 -29.71 8.82
C ALA A 19 11.09 -28.49 8.04
N PRO A 20 11.32 -28.59 6.71
CA PRO A 20 11.66 -27.40 5.90
C PRO A 20 10.56 -26.35 6.06
N PRO A 21 10.92 -25.05 6.08
CA PRO A 21 9.94 -23.98 6.20
C PRO A 21 8.84 -24.17 5.16
N PRO A 22 7.58 -23.90 5.49
CA PRO A 22 6.46 -24.10 4.57
C PRO A 22 6.74 -23.36 3.27
N ALA A 23 6.63 -24.07 2.13
CA ALA A 23 6.87 -23.47 0.83
C ALA A 23 5.93 -22.27 0.63
N LEU A 24 6.49 -21.15 0.18
CA LEU A 24 5.71 -19.94 -0.12
C LEU A 24 4.56 -20.28 -1.10
N PRO A 25 3.37 -19.70 -0.93
CA PRO A 25 2.30 -19.78 -1.92
C PRO A 25 2.80 -19.35 -3.30
N ASP A 26 2.34 -19.98 -4.37
CA ASP A 26 2.76 -19.67 -5.74
C ASP A 26 2.61 -18.18 -6.08
N ARG A 27 1.60 -17.54 -5.52
CA ARG A 27 1.38 -16.11 -5.66
C ARG A 27 2.55 -15.27 -5.11
N ASP A 28 3.07 -15.61 -3.94
CA ASP A 28 4.16 -14.87 -3.31
C ASP A 28 5.48 -15.15 -4.01
N LYS A 29 5.72 -16.39 -4.46
CA LYS A 29 6.89 -16.74 -5.32
C LYS A 29 6.91 -15.90 -6.61
N ILE A 30 5.74 -15.71 -7.25
CA ILE A 30 5.63 -14.90 -8.46
C ILE A 30 5.96 -13.44 -8.18
N ILE A 31 5.49 -12.88 -7.05
CA ILE A 31 5.79 -11.50 -6.65
C ILE A 31 7.27 -11.32 -6.40
N GLU A 32 7.90 -12.21 -5.62
CA GLU A 32 9.34 -12.16 -5.34
C GLU A 32 10.17 -12.27 -6.61
N ALA A 33 9.86 -13.25 -7.47
CA ALA A 33 10.56 -13.45 -8.75
C ALA A 33 10.41 -12.23 -9.66
N PHE A 34 9.25 -11.59 -9.68
CA PHE A 34 9.01 -10.40 -10.48
C PHE A 34 9.85 -9.20 -10.00
N PHE A 35 9.94 -8.99 -8.69
CA PHE A 35 10.76 -7.92 -8.11
C PHE A 35 12.26 -8.20 -8.26
N ALA A 36 12.68 -9.46 -8.19
CA ALA A 36 14.06 -9.86 -8.52
C ALA A 36 14.39 -9.53 -9.99
N LEU A 37 13.51 -9.87 -10.93
CA LEU A 37 13.70 -9.52 -12.35
C LEU A 37 13.69 -8.01 -12.60
N LEU A 38 12.83 -7.25 -11.89
CA LEU A 38 12.81 -5.79 -11.97
C LEU A 38 14.12 -5.14 -11.52
N ALA A 39 14.85 -5.75 -10.60
CA ALA A 39 16.17 -5.26 -10.19
C ALA A 39 17.21 -5.43 -11.32
N GLU A 40 17.04 -6.40 -12.20
CA GLU A 40 17.96 -6.77 -13.29
C GLU A 40 17.61 -6.08 -14.62
N GLN A 41 16.31 -5.87 -14.92
CA GLN A 41 15.84 -5.38 -16.22
C GLN A 41 14.64 -4.43 -16.11
N ALA A 42 14.25 -3.80 -17.22
CA ALA A 42 13.12 -2.88 -17.24
C ALA A 42 11.77 -3.63 -17.19
N PHE A 43 10.73 -2.97 -16.67
CA PHE A 43 9.37 -3.54 -16.55
C PHE A 43 8.83 -4.05 -17.89
N GLU A 44 9.07 -3.32 -18.96
CA GLU A 44 8.65 -3.66 -20.34
C GLU A 44 9.31 -4.93 -20.85
N ASP A 45 10.57 -5.19 -20.48
CA ASP A 45 11.41 -6.27 -21.01
C ASP A 45 11.16 -7.62 -20.31
N ILE A 46 10.47 -7.63 -19.15
CA ILE A 46 10.19 -8.87 -18.42
C ILE A 46 9.19 -9.72 -19.21
N GLY A 47 9.64 -10.89 -19.69
CA GLY A 47 8.82 -11.91 -20.34
C GLY A 47 8.02 -12.74 -19.33
N TYR A 48 6.84 -13.24 -19.74
CA TYR A 48 6.07 -14.15 -18.89
C TYR A 48 6.75 -15.52 -18.73
N ALA A 49 7.50 -15.98 -19.74
CA ALA A 49 8.25 -17.22 -19.67
C ALA A 49 9.39 -17.12 -18.64
N ASP A 50 10.14 -16.02 -18.67
CA ASP A 50 11.23 -15.76 -17.74
C ASP A 50 10.74 -15.64 -16.31
N LEU A 51 9.60 -14.96 -16.14
CA LEU A 51 8.95 -14.83 -14.83
C LEU A 51 8.50 -16.18 -14.29
N ALA A 52 7.84 -17.01 -15.10
CA ALA A 52 7.39 -18.34 -14.70
C ALA A 52 8.57 -19.24 -14.32
N ALA A 53 9.65 -19.22 -15.14
CA ALA A 53 10.88 -19.95 -14.86
C ALA A 53 11.55 -19.50 -13.56
N ARG A 54 11.69 -18.18 -13.36
CA ARG A 54 12.29 -17.59 -12.14
C ARG A 54 11.47 -17.91 -10.88
N ALA A 55 10.13 -17.92 -10.99
CA ALA A 55 9.23 -18.23 -9.88
C ALA A 55 9.10 -19.76 -9.62
N GLY A 56 9.62 -20.61 -10.50
CA GLY A 56 9.46 -22.06 -10.41
C GLY A 56 8.02 -22.53 -10.57
N VAL A 57 7.21 -21.82 -11.38
CA VAL A 57 5.82 -22.15 -11.63
C VAL A 57 5.54 -22.34 -13.12
N SER A 58 4.42 -23.02 -13.46
CA SER A 58 3.99 -23.13 -14.85
C SER A 58 3.37 -21.81 -15.38
N LEU A 59 3.41 -21.60 -16.70
CA LEU A 59 2.68 -20.48 -17.33
C LEU A 59 1.18 -20.51 -17.03
N ALA A 60 0.59 -21.70 -16.89
CA ALA A 60 -0.81 -21.87 -16.53
C ALA A 60 -1.08 -21.36 -15.09
N THR A 61 -0.18 -21.68 -14.16
CA THR A 61 -0.21 -21.18 -12.78
C THR A 61 -0.04 -19.66 -12.75
N LEU A 62 0.97 -19.13 -13.45
CA LEU A 62 1.18 -17.69 -13.57
C LEU A 62 -0.07 -16.99 -14.11
N ARG A 63 -0.70 -17.52 -15.16
CA ARG A 63 -1.91 -16.95 -15.76
C ARG A 63 -3.12 -17.02 -14.83
N ARG A 64 -3.23 -18.07 -14.02
CA ARG A 64 -4.31 -18.22 -13.02
C ARG A 64 -4.17 -17.19 -11.91
N GLU A 65 -2.95 -16.96 -11.40
CA GLU A 65 -2.70 -16.03 -10.29
C GLU A 65 -2.73 -14.57 -10.75
N PHE A 66 -2.21 -14.28 -11.95
CA PHE A 66 -2.09 -12.91 -12.44
C PHE A 66 -2.45 -12.77 -13.92
N GLY A 67 -3.36 -11.84 -14.22
CA GLY A 67 -3.77 -11.55 -15.59
C GLY A 67 -2.73 -10.80 -16.42
N SER A 68 -1.86 -10.02 -15.75
CA SER A 68 -0.79 -9.20 -16.37
C SER A 68 0.25 -8.78 -15.32
N LYS A 69 1.31 -8.07 -15.74
CA LYS A 69 2.38 -7.59 -14.84
C LYS A 69 1.89 -6.54 -13.82
N LEU A 70 0.97 -5.66 -14.18
CA LEU A 70 0.48 -4.60 -13.29
C LEU A 70 -0.23 -5.12 -12.03
N PRO A 71 -1.09 -6.14 -12.06
CA PRO A 71 -1.62 -6.80 -10.88
C PRO A 71 -0.56 -7.37 -9.92
N ILE A 72 0.62 -7.78 -10.43
CA ILE A 72 1.73 -8.24 -9.58
C ILE A 72 2.27 -7.05 -8.77
N VAL A 73 2.50 -5.90 -9.40
CA VAL A 73 2.88 -4.66 -8.70
C VAL A 73 1.82 -4.25 -7.68
N ALA A 74 0.53 -4.34 -8.04
CA ALA A 74 -0.56 -4.03 -7.11
C ALA A 74 -0.59 -4.97 -5.89
N ALA A 75 -0.31 -6.26 -6.09
CA ALA A 75 -0.22 -7.24 -5.01
C ALA A 75 0.97 -6.95 -4.07
N TYR A 76 2.12 -6.61 -4.63
CA TYR A 76 3.29 -6.17 -3.86
C TYR A 76 2.97 -4.92 -3.02
N VAL A 77 2.43 -3.86 -3.63
CA VAL A 77 2.04 -2.63 -2.91
C VAL A 77 1.09 -2.96 -1.76
N LYS A 78 0.09 -3.85 -1.99
CA LYS A 78 -0.83 -4.30 -0.93
C LYS A 78 -0.11 -5.08 0.19
N ALA A 79 0.92 -5.87 -0.14
CA ALA A 79 1.71 -6.59 0.87
C ALA A 79 2.51 -5.62 1.73
N ILE A 80 3.15 -4.61 1.13
CA ILE A 80 3.83 -3.53 1.84
C ILE A 80 2.84 -2.76 2.73
N ASP A 81 1.67 -2.37 2.19
CA ASP A 81 0.64 -1.67 2.97
C ASP A 81 0.25 -2.48 4.22
N ARG A 82 0.00 -3.78 4.08
CA ARG A 82 -0.32 -4.66 5.23
C ARG A 82 0.79 -4.70 6.26
N LYS A 83 2.06 -4.79 5.82
CA LYS A 83 3.23 -4.79 6.72
C LYS A 83 3.31 -3.49 7.52
N VAL A 84 3.12 -2.35 6.88
CA VAL A 84 3.14 -1.02 7.51
C VAL A 84 2.00 -0.87 8.51
N LEU A 85 0.78 -1.28 8.12
CA LEU A 85 -0.41 -1.17 8.96
C LEU A 85 -0.36 -2.10 10.19
N ALA A 86 0.29 -3.26 10.07
CA ALA A 86 0.47 -4.18 11.19
C ALA A 86 1.50 -3.68 12.23
N GLY A 87 2.43 -2.81 11.82
CA GLY A 87 3.48 -2.24 12.70
C GLY A 87 3.08 -0.90 13.34
N GLY A 88 1.78 -0.59 13.47
CA GLY A 88 1.31 0.65 14.11
C GLY A 88 1.74 0.73 15.58
N ASP A 89 2.29 1.89 15.96
CA ASP A 89 2.66 2.19 17.33
C ASP A 89 1.52 2.91 18.05
N ALA A 90 1.07 2.35 19.18
CA ALA A 90 0.01 2.93 20.00
C ALA A 90 0.45 4.26 20.64
N ASP A 91 1.74 4.40 20.94
CA ASP A 91 2.30 5.59 21.59
C ASP A 91 2.26 6.83 20.67
N MET A 92 2.13 6.62 19.35
CA MET A 92 1.98 7.70 18.38
C MET A 92 0.57 8.30 18.31
N ALA A 93 -0.41 7.76 19.04
CA ALA A 93 -1.81 8.20 18.95
C ALA A 93 -2.00 9.67 19.36
N ASP A 94 -1.24 10.14 20.35
CA ASP A 94 -1.32 11.50 20.89
C ASP A 94 -0.45 12.52 20.13
N GLU A 95 0.40 12.05 19.23
CA GLU A 95 1.28 12.92 18.45
C GLU A 95 0.51 13.73 17.38
N PRO A 96 1.03 14.88 16.95
CA PRO A 96 0.43 15.67 15.87
C PRO A 96 0.26 14.86 14.58
N PRO A 97 -0.77 15.13 13.75
CA PRO A 97 -1.05 14.38 12.52
C PRO A 97 0.15 14.29 11.57
N ARG A 98 1.00 15.31 11.55
CA ARG A 98 2.21 15.34 10.74
C ARG A 98 3.24 14.30 11.20
N GLU A 99 3.46 14.20 12.51
CA GLU A 99 4.43 13.28 13.09
C GLU A 99 3.95 11.84 12.92
N ARG A 100 2.66 11.58 13.13
CA ARG A 100 2.06 10.28 12.83
C ARG A 100 2.24 9.88 11.37
N LEU A 101 2.00 10.82 10.44
CA LEU A 101 2.17 10.55 9.01
C LEU A 101 3.64 10.33 8.64
N PHE A 102 4.55 11.09 9.26
CA PHE A 102 5.99 10.91 9.07
C PHE A 102 6.41 9.50 9.47
N ASP A 103 6.00 9.03 10.65
CA ASP A 103 6.30 7.68 11.15
C ASP A 103 5.75 6.58 10.23
N VAL A 104 4.48 6.67 9.82
CA VAL A 104 3.86 5.72 8.90
C VAL A 104 4.63 5.65 7.57
N LEU A 105 5.06 6.79 7.03
CA LEU A 105 5.80 6.84 5.77
C LEU A 105 7.24 6.37 5.92
N MET A 106 7.90 6.59 7.06
CA MET A 106 9.23 6.04 7.34
C MET A 106 9.18 4.52 7.43
N ARG A 107 8.26 3.94 8.18
CA ARG A 107 8.03 2.47 8.20
C ARG A 107 7.77 1.91 6.81
N ARG A 108 7.07 2.67 5.96
CA ARG A 108 6.87 2.27 4.58
C ARG A 108 8.16 2.25 3.77
N LEU A 109 9.02 3.25 3.92
CA LEU A 109 10.32 3.31 3.25
C LEU A 109 11.24 2.18 3.73
N GLU A 110 11.26 1.89 5.02
CA GLU A 110 11.98 0.75 5.58
C GLU A 110 11.48 -0.59 5.01
N ALA A 111 10.14 -0.75 4.90
CA ALA A 111 9.56 -1.95 4.29
C ALA A 111 9.91 -2.10 2.80
N LEU A 112 10.18 -1.00 2.09
CA LEU A 112 10.59 -0.96 0.68
C LEU A 112 12.11 -1.08 0.50
N ALA A 113 12.91 -0.96 1.55
CA ALA A 113 14.37 -0.89 1.47
C ALA A 113 15.02 -2.11 0.76
N PRO A 114 14.56 -3.35 0.95
CA PRO A 114 15.11 -4.50 0.23
C PRO A 114 14.98 -4.40 -1.30
N ASP A 115 13.95 -3.69 -1.79
CA ASP A 115 13.57 -3.67 -3.20
C ASP A 115 13.94 -2.37 -3.92
N LYS A 116 14.90 -1.57 -3.37
CA LYS A 116 15.32 -0.27 -3.95
C LYS A 116 15.67 -0.36 -5.45
N ALA A 117 16.38 -1.41 -5.87
CA ALA A 117 16.76 -1.60 -7.28
C ALA A 117 15.54 -1.81 -8.19
N ALA A 118 14.60 -2.63 -7.77
CA ALA A 118 13.34 -2.87 -8.49
C ALA A 118 12.49 -1.58 -8.58
N ILE A 119 12.38 -0.82 -7.48
CA ILE A 119 11.66 0.46 -7.43
C ILE A 119 12.31 1.47 -8.38
N ARG A 120 13.64 1.54 -8.41
CA ARG A 120 14.39 2.38 -9.37
C ARG A 120 14.06 2.02 -10.81
N SER A 121 13.97 0.73 -11.12
CA SER A 121 13.60 0.24 -12.46
C SER A 121 12.15 0.63 -12.82
N LEU A 122 11.18 0.42 -11.92
CA LEU A 122 9.79 0.86 -12.12
C LEU A 122 9.69 2.35 -12.37
N MET A 123 10.42 3.18 -11.61
CA MET A 123 10.46 4.63 -11.80
C MET A 123 11.05 5.03 -13.16
N ARG A 124 12.07 4.32 -13.65
CA ARG A 124 12.65 4.53 -14.98
C ARG A 124 11.66 4.19 -16.08
N SER A 125 10.99 3.05 -15.99
CA SER A 125 9.95 2.62 -16.93
C SER A 125 8.76 3.59 -16.94
N ALA A 126 8.32 4.07 -15.79
CA ALA A 126 7.25 5.07 -15.68
C ALA A 126 7.60 6.40 -16.37
N ARG A 127 8.87 6.82 -16.34
CA ARG A 127 9.31 8.05 -17.06
C ARG A 127 9.29 7.89 -18.58
N ARG A 128 9.47 6.67 -19.09
CA ARG A 128 9.47 6.36 -20.54
C ARG A 128 8.05 6.15 -21.08
N HIS A 129 7.15 5.66 -20.21
CA HIS A 129 5.79 5.25 -20.59
C HIS A 129 4.74 5.98 -19.76
N PRO A 130 4.12 7.08 -20.27
CA PRO A 130 3.12 7.86 -19.55
C PRO A 130 1.89 7.06 -19.08
N SER A 131 1.46 6.07 -19.86
CA SER A 131 0.35 5.18 -19.47
C SER A 131 0.69 4.35 -18.23
N LEU A 132 1.93 3.86 -18.14
CA LEU A 132 2.42 3.14 -16.99
C LEU A 132 2.55 4.06 -15.77
N ALA A 133 3.04 5.29 -15.97
CA ALA A 133 3.08 6.30 -14.91
C ALA A 133 1.69 6.58 -14.34
N LEU A 134 0.68 6.70 -15.19
CA LEU A 134 -0.71 6.91 -14.77
C LEU A 134 -1.25 5.69 -13.99
N ALA A 135 -0.97 4.48 -14.44
CA ALA A 135 -1.35 3.25 -13.75
C ALA A 135 -0.70 3.15 -12.35
N PHE A 136 0.60 3.44 -12.26
CA PHE A 136 1.31 3.47 -10.97
C PHE A 136 0.82 4.58 -10.05
N ASN A 137 0.49 5.77 -10.60
CA ASN A 137 -0.14 6.83 -9.81
C ASN A 137 -1.48 6.35 -9.22
N GLY A 138 -2.32 5.66 -10.00
CA GLY A 138 -3.57 5.09 -9.50
C GLY A 138 -3.37 4.10 -8.35
N LEU A 139 -2.35 3.23 -8.43
CA LEU A 139 -1.97 2.33 -7.33
C LEU A 139 -1.46 3.11 -6.13
N ALA A 140 -0.60 4.10 -6.34
CA ALA A 140 -0.06 4.95 -5.28
C ALA A 140 -1.17 5.67 -4.52
N VAL A 141 -2.12 6.31 -5.21
CA VAL A 141 -3.25 7.02 -4.57
C VAL A 141 -4.08 6.08 -3.70
N LYS A 142 -4.38 4.87 -4.19
CA LYS A 142 -5.11 3.87 -3.40
C LYS A 142 -4.34 3.49 -2.13
N SER A 143 -3.05 3.28 -2.25
CA SER A 143 -2.17 2.94 -1.14
C SER A 143 -2.03 4.11 -0.14
N GLN A 144 -1.83 5.35 -0.62
CA GLN A 144 -1.69 6.51 0.27
C GLN A 144 -2.97 6.83 1.07
N ARG A 145 -4.15 6.42 0.61
CA ARG A 145 -5.36 6.50 1.43
C ARG A 145 -5.26 5.66 2.71
N TRP A 146 -4.65 4.48 2.64
CA TRP A 146 -4.39 3.64 3.81
C TRP A 146 -3.37 4.29 4.75
N MET A 147 -2.33 4.93 4.20
CA MET A 147 -1.33 5.64 5.01
C MET A 147 -1.93 6.85 5.73
N LEU A 148 -2.79 7.62 5.06
CA LEU A 148 -3.54 8.70 5.69
C LEU A 148 -4.44 8.19 6.82
N THR A 149 -5.16 7.10 6.58
CA THR A 149 -6.03 6.47 7.58
C THR A 149 -5.22 5.97 8.78
N ALA A 150 -4.06 5.34 8.54
CA ALA A 150 -3.16 4.88 9.60
C ALA A 150 -2.61 6.04 10.45
N ALA A 151 -2.40 7.21 9.84
CA ALA A 151 -2.01 8.43 10.55
C ALA A 151 -3.20 9.17 11.19
N ASN A 152 -4.41 8.56 11.22
CA ASN A 152 -5.65 9.16 11.69
C ASN A 152 -5.98 10.51 11.01
N ILE A 153 -5.74 10.58 9.69
CA ILE A 153 -6.07 11.72 8.83
C ILE A 153 -7.24 11.32 7.92
N ASP A 154 -8.29 12.15 7.88
CA ASP A 154 -9.46 11.87 7.05
C ASP A 154 -9.10 11.72 5.58
N ALA A 155 -9.36 10.52 5.04
CA ALA A 155 -9.12 10.13 3.65
C ALA A 155 -10.43 9.87 2.89
N ALA A 156 -11.60 10.25 3.46
CA ALA A 156 -12.91 10.03 2.86
C ALA A 156 -13.31 11.16 1.91
N GLY A 157 -14.23 10.85 0.99
CA GLY A 157 -14.83 11.81 0.08
C GLY A 157 -13.85 12.47 -0.90
N PRO A 158 -14.28 13.51 -1.62
CA PRO A 158 -13.46 14.21 -2.63
C PRO A 158 -12.20 14.86 -2.05
N ARG A 159 -12.29 15.42 -0.83
CA ARG A 159 -11.13 16.01 -0.13
C ARG A 159 -10.08 14.96 0.21
N GLY A 160 -10.51 13.76 0.64
CA GLY A 160 -9.61 12.63 0.90
C GLY A 160 -8.90 12.16 -0.36
N ILE A 161 -9.57 12.16 -1.52
CA ILE A 161 -8.93 11.83 -2.80
C ILE A 161 -7.85 12.85 -3.16
N VAL A 162 -8.10 14.15 -2.99
CA VAL A 162 -7.12 15.21 -3.26
C VAL A 162 -5.91 15.08 -2.32
N ARG A 163 -6.13 14.83 -1.01
CA ARG A 163 -5.05 14.59 -0.04
C ARG A 163 -4.21 13.37 -0.42
N ALA A 164 -4.86 12.26 -0.78
CA ALA A 164 -4.16 11.05 -1.20
C ALA A 164 -3.35 11.25 -2.49
N GLN A 165 -3.89 12.01 -3.46
CA GLN A 165 -3.16 12.36 -4.68
C GLN A 165 -1.96 13.25 -4.37
N GLY A 166 -2.12 14.27 -3.53
CA GLY A 166 -1.02 15.14 -3.09
C GLY A 166 0.06 14.33 -2.38
N LEU A 167 -0.31 13.42 -1.49
CA LEU A 167 0.61 12.55 -0.79
C LEU A 167 1.31 11.55 -1.73
N ALA A 168 0.62 11.03 -2.75
CA ALA A 168 1.21 10.16 -3.75
C ALA A 168 2.31 10.88 -4.55
N LEU A 169 2.08 12.12 -4.95
CA LEU A 169 3.06 12.94 -5.67
C LEU A 169 4.25 13.32 -4.77
N LEU A 170 3.98 13.69 -3.52
CA LEU A 170 4.99 13.97 -2.52
C LEU A 170 5.88 12.74 -2.29
N PHE A 171 5.27 11.59 -2.05
CA PHE A 171 5.98 10.33 -1.81
C PHE A 171 6.80 9.89 -3.03
N ALA A 172 6.27 10.05 -4.25
CA ALA A 172 7.03 9.81 -5.47
C ALA A 172 8.27 10.71 -5.60
N GLY A 173 8.20 11.93 -5.07
CA GLY A 173 9.37 12.83 -4.94
C GLY A 173 10.40 12.29 -3.95
N VAL A 174 9.96 11.80 -2.79
CA VAL A 174 10.85 11.21 -1.77
C VAL A 174 11.48 9.92 -2.27
N LEU A 175 10.74 9.07 -2.99
CA LEU A 175 11.28 7.83 -3.57
C LEU A 175 12.49 8.06 -4.49
N ARG A 176 12.62 9.25 -5.14
CA ARG A 176 13.80 9.57 -5.94
C ARG A 176 15.07 9.68 -5.08
N THR A 177 14.95 10.27 -3.90
CA THR A 177 16.07 10.33 -2.93
C THR A 177 16.31 8.96 -2.32
N PHE A 178 15.23 8.23 -1.98
CA PHE A 178 15.28 6.93 -1.33
C PHE A 178 16.04 5.87 -2.15
N VAL A 179 15.78 5.78 -3.44
CA VAL A 179 16.44 4.76 -4.28
C VAL A 179 17.94 5.01 -4.45
N ASP A 180 18.41 6.24 -4.22
CA ASP A 180 19.81 6.65 -4.32
C ASP A 180 20.46 6.87 -2.93
N ASP A 181 19.73 6.57 -1.85
CA ASP A 181 20.22 6.67 -0.48
C ASP A 181 20.86 5.32 -0.08
N GLU A 182 22.18 5.31 0.06
CA GLU A 182 22.96 4.11 0.43
C GLU A 182 23.12 3.97 1.94
N ASP A 183 22.70 4.98 2.72
CA ASP A 183 22.75 4.93 4.17
C ASP A 183 21.70 3.94 4.73
N GLU A 184 22.12 3.03 5.60
CA GLU A 184 21.25 2.06 6.27
C GLU A 184 20.18 2.75 7.12
N GLY A 185 20.52 3.88 7.73
CA GLY A 185 19.62 4.70 8.53
C GLY A 185 18.70 5.61 7.71
N LEU A 186 18.82 5.62 6.37
CA LEU A 186 18.01 6.45 5.46
C LEU A 186 18.02 7.95 5.81
N ALA A 187 19.12 8.48 6.33
CA ALA A 187 19.20 9.85 6.83
C ALA A 187 18.84 10.90 5.77
N ARG A 188 19.32 10.72 4.52
CA ARG A 188 18.98 11.62 3.39
C ARG A 188 17.50 11.53 3.04
N THR A 189 16.94 10.34 3.05
CA THR A 189 15.53 10.05 2.78
C THR A 189 14.64 10.65 3.87
N MET A 190 15.00 10.45 5.14
CA MET A 190 14.34 11.03 6.30
C MET A 190 14.26 12.57 6.20
N ALA A 191 15.38 13.22 5.92
CA ALA A 191 15.44 14.68 5.72
C ALA A 191 14.62 15.12 4.49
N ALA A 192 14.56 14.32 3.42
CA ALA A 192 13.74 14.61 2.24
C ALA A 192 12.25 14.51 2.55
N LEU A 193 11.84 13.47 3.31
CA LEU A 193 10.46 13.28 3.74
C LEU A 193 10.01 14.43 4.65
N ASP A 194 10.81 14.79 5.65
CA ASP A 194 10.53 15.90 6.57
C ASP A 194 10.27 17.21 5.82
N ARG A 195 11.20 17.57 4.92
CA ARG A 195 11.05 18.77 4.07
C ARG A 195 9.82 18.70 3.16
N ALA A 196 9.48 17.51 2.65
CA ALA A 196 8.34 17.33 1.77
C ALA A 196 7.03 17.52 2.53
N LEU A 197 6.89 16.92 3.73
CA LEU A 197 5.72 17.08 4.59
C LEU A 197 5.56 18.53 5.07
N SER A 198 6.63 19.19 5.46
CA SER A 198 6.60 20.61 5.87
C SER A 198 6.13 21.54 4.75
N ARG A 199 6.50 21.25 3.49
CA ARG A 199 5.96 21.97 2.32
C ARG A 199 4.48 21.64 2.06
N GLY A 200 4.12 20.37 2.17
CA GLY A 200 2.74 19.92 1.98
C GLY A 200 1.75 20.58 2.94
N GLN A 201 2.12 20.76 4.22
CA GLN A 201 1.30 21.47 5.19
C GLN A 201 1.04 22.93 4.79
N ARG A 202 2.05 23.64 4.32
CA ARG A 202 1.89 25.04 3.87
C ARG A 202 0.95 25.17 2.68
N TRP A 203 0.97 24.20 1.76
CA TRP A 203 0.04 24.18 0.63
C TRP A 203 -1.38 23.83 1.03
N SER A 204 -1.59 22.91 1.98
CA SER A 204 -2.94 22.53 2.45
C SER A 204 -3.61 23.69 3.19
N SER A 205 -2.88 24.42 4.04
CA SER A 205 -3.42 25.60 4.72
C SER A 205 -3.76 26.73 3.74
N LEU A 206 -2.95 26.99 2.74
CA LEU A 206 -3.24 27.97 1.70
C LEU A 206 -4.47 27.58 0.86
N LEU A 207 -4.65 26.29 0.54
CA LEU A 207 -5.83 25.82 -0.19
C LEU A 207 -7.09 25.88 0.67
N GLU A 208 -7.03 25.61 1.97
CA GLU A 208 -8.14 25.76 2.90
C GLU A 208 -8.54 27.22 3.05
N ASP A 209 -7.59 28.13 3.11
CA ASP A 209 -7.83 29.57 3.15
C ASP A 209 -8.43 30.07 1.83
N LEU A 210 -7.92 29.63 0.67
CA LEU A 210 -8.52 29.98 -0.63
C LEU A 210 -9.97 29.49 -0.76
N CYS A 211 -10.28 28.30 -0.25
CA CYS A 211 -11.64 27.77 -0.24
C CYS A 211 -12.55 28.52 0.74
N ARG A 212 -12.01 29.12 1.79
CA ARG A 212 -12.77 30.03 2.69
C ARG A 212 -13.09 31.38 2.04
N PHE A 213 -12.19 31.89 1.20
CA PHE A 213 -12.36 33.18 0.51
C PHE A 213 -13.17 33.11 -0.80
N ALA A 214 -13.59 31.90 -1.27
CA ALA A 214 -14.49 31.71 -2.40
C ALA A 214 -15.89 31.26 -1.93
N PRO A 215 -16.67 32.08 -1.22
CA PRO A 215 -18.01 31.74 -0.82
C PRO A 215 -18.93 31.84 -2.04
N GLY A 216 -19.36 30.75 -2.61
CA GLY A 216 -20.58 30.81 -3.39
C GLY A 216 -20.65 30.10 -4.74
N ARG A 217 -19.61 29.45 -5.28
CA ARG A 217 -19.75 28.84 -6.62
C ARG A 217 -19.51 27.31 -6.71
N CYS A 218 -18.91 26.67 -5.72
CA CYS A 218 -18.68 25.21 -5.74
C CYS A 218 -19.65 24.39 -4.86
N ALA A 219 -20.31 24.98 -3.87
CA ALA A 219 -21.16 24.23 -2.93
C ALA A 219 -22.54 23.87 -3.48
N SER A 220 -23.05 24.56 -4.52
CA SER A 220 -24.44 24.41 -4.94
C SER A 220 -24.70 23.30 -5.98
N ARG A 221 -23.67 22.72 -6.60
CA ARG A 221 -23.86 21.64 -7.59
C ARG A 221 -23.62 20.23 -7.07
N LEU A 222 -22.82 20.06 -6.02
CA LEU A 222 -22.51 18.72 -5.46
C LEU A 222 -23.43 18.32 -4.29
N CYS A 223 -24.09 19.27 -3.63
CA CYS A 223 -25.03 18.94 -2.52
C CYS A 223 -26.48 18.71 -2.98
N ARG A 224 -26.83 18.97 -4.24
CA ARG A 224 -28.21 18.82 -4.72
C ARG A 224 -28.56 17.39 -5.16
N GLY A 225 -27.58 16.53 -5.40
CA GLY A 225 -27.78 15.12 -5.78
C GLY A 225 -28.15 14.21 -4.60
N ARG A 226 -27.68 14.52 -3.37
CA ARG A 226 -27.81 13.60 -2.23
C ARG A 226 -29.14 13.70 -1.46
N ARG A 227 -29.93 14.75 -1.69
CA ARG A 227 -31.26 14.89 -1.04
C ARG A 227 -32.43 14.33 -1.86
N ARG A 228 -32.16 13.84 -3.06
CA ARG A 228 -33.21 13.24 -3.92
C ARG A 228 -33.31 11.74 -3.71
N ASP A 229 -32.18 11.05 -3.44
CA ASP A 229 -32.15 9.60 -3.23
C ASP A 229 -32.72 9.16 -1.88
N GLU A 230 -32.61 9.98 -0.82
CA GLU A 230 -33.21 9.64 0.49
C GLU A 230 -34.74 9.78 0.53
N ARG A 231 -35.33 10.61 -0.33
CA ARG A 231 -36.81 10.77 -0.39
C ARG A 231 -37.51 9.75 -1.26
N ASP A 232 -36.80 9.14 -2.19
CA ASP A 232 -37.35 8.08 -3.05
C ASP A 232 -37.25 6.72 -2.38
N LEU A 233 -36.25 6.48 -1.48
CA LEU A 233 -36.17 5.23 -0.70
C LEU A 233 -37.26 5.13 0.40
N ASP A 234 -37.67 6.26 1.00
CA ASP A 234 -38.76 6.27 2.00
C ASP A 234 -40.17 6.12 1.38
N ARG A 235 -40.29 6.29 0.08
CA ARG A 235 -41.56 6.16 -0.63
C ARG A 235 -41.87 4.72 -1.04
N ASP A 236 -40.85 3.93 -1.32
CA ASP A 236 -40.98 2.53 -1.74
C ASP A 236 -41.16 1.54 -0.58
N LEU A 237 -40.92 1.98 0.67
CA LEU A 237 -41.10 1.15 1.87
C LEU A 237 -42.48 1.32 2.55
N GLY A 238 -43.35 2.17 2.00
CA GLY A 238 -44.66 2.51 2.59
C GLY A 238 -45.89 1.87 1.97
N GLU A 239 -45.76 1.04 0.94
CA GLU A 239 -46.92 0.54 0.21
C GLU A 239 -46.89 -0.97 -0.08
N GLU A 240 -46.69 -1.77 0.99
CA GLU A 240 -47.13 -3.18 0.99
C GLU A 240 -47.90 -3.50 2.29
N ALA A 241 -49.15 -2.99 2.34
CA ALA A 241 -50.17 -3.51 3.24
C ALA A 241 -50.77 -4.75 2.59
N ILE A 242 -50.57 -5.90 3.21
CA ILE A 242 -51.17 -7.18 2.87
C ILE A 242 -52.65 -7.13 3.28
N PRO A 243 -53.63 -7.43 2.42
CA PRO A 243 -54.97 -7.82 2.83
C PRO A 243 -55.05 -9.34 2.98
N PHE A 244 -55.77 -9.75 3.99
CA PHE A 244 -56.23 -11.09 4.44
C PHE A 244 -56.29 -12.19 3.40
#